data_eaa9174ea004a46f4a61f11dec3c5ff4
#
_entry.id   eaa9174ea004a46f4a61f11dec3c5ff4
#
_cell.length_a   1.000
_cell.length_b   1.000
_cell.length_c   1.000
_cell.angle_alpha   90.00
_cell.angle_beta   90.00
_cell.angle_gamma   90.00
#
_symmetry.space_group_name_H-M   'P 1'
#
loop_
_entity.id
_entity.type
_entity.pdbx_description
1 polymer ?
#
loop_
_entity_poly.entity_id
_entity_poly.type
_entity_poly.pdbx_seq_one_letter_code
_entity_poly.pdbx_strand_id
1 'polypeptide(L)'
;MKTRRAVKVATGALAVLCVTVTLSACGSEGESAAPAASGELTPVTFAMASPSWNPGYAVMAVVEAEGFYEEEGLKVTTNLFPSATQAAQQVAAGGADLGLMTVEPVAIGHGKDLDLAYFSSYWAKWIYSLEVPGGSSVKSIADLKGKKIGVSAVASSGATFARTAMKLNGLGEDAASLVPIGAGAQQINAIKSGQVDVLALWDIQYQIVRNAGVTLTPLPVQETADAWGGGFATTRKNLEAKKDVLERFGRAVAKAFVFAKANPEAAVRDLWKLHPETRGSEPEEKALADGVKVLQVRLDGQEFDAKTLGRIDEAAADRSLDFMASAGLITKFPAKEIYTDAMFKAFNEFSYDDVIKQAQKAG
;
A
#
# COMPACT_ATOMS: atom_id res chain seq x y z
N MET A 1 63.06 26.95 9.49
CA MET A 1 63.96 25.87 8.96
C MET A 1 63.05 24.96 8.14
N LYS A 2 63.01 25.15 6.87
CA LYS A 2 63.62 24.45 5.71
C LYS A 2 63.59 22.92 5.88
N THR A 3 62.76 22.20 5.09
CA THR A 3 63.34 21.51 3.93
C THR A 3 62.21 21.03 2.98
N ARG A 4 62.30 21.43 1.73
CA ARG A 4 61.59 20.93 0.57
C ARG A 4 62.23 19.59 0.15
N ARG A 5 61.40 18.59 -0.25
CA ARG A 5 61.85 17.49 -1.11
C ARG A 5 60.94 17.36 -2.32
N ALA A 6 61.57 17.59 -3.45
CA ALA A 6 61.03 17.35 -4.79
C ALA A 6 61.14 15.85 -5.13
N VAL A 7 60.16 15.27 -5.79
CA VAL A 7 60.28 13.96 -6.42
C VAL A 7 59.87 14.08 -7.90
N LYS A 8 60.71 13.44 -8.67
CA LYS A 8 60.87 13.53 -10.13
C LYS A 8 59.69 12.86 -10.87
N VAL A 9 59.38 13.50 -12.02
CA VAL A 9 58.56 12.98 -13.11
C VAL A 9 59.33 11.86 -13.84
N ALA A 10 58.71 10.72 -14.08
CA ALA A 10 59.19 9.72 -15.03
C ALA A 10 58.11 9.49 -16.08
N THR A 11 58.42 9.90 -17.29
CA THR A 11 57.66 9.74 -18.54
C THR A 11 57.89 8.32 -19.07
N GLY A 12 56.87 7.52 -19.27
CA GLY A 12 56.93 6.23 -19.93
C GLY A 12 55.93 6.15 -21.10
N ALA A 13 56.46 5.82 -22.26
CA ALA A 13 55.85 5.93 -23.55
C ALA A 13 54.79 4.86 -23.86
N LEU A 14 53.85 5.27 -24.71
CA LEU A 14 52.76 4.54 -25.35
C LEU A 14 53.27 3.36 -26.21
N ALA A 15 52.54 2.24 -26.16
CA ALA A 15 52.48 1.28 -27.25
C ALA A 15 50.99 1.02 -27.59
N VAL A 16 50.56 1.52 -28.75
CA VAL A 16 49.22 1.24 -29.31
C VAL A 16 49.31 -0.10 -30.04
N LEU A 17 48.45 -1.06 -29.65
CA LEU A 17 48.24 -2.30 -30.41
C LEU A 17 46.83 -2.30 -31.00
N CYS A 18 46.75 -2.02 -32.33
CA CYS A 18 45.53 -2.21 -33.11
C CYS A 18 45.29 -3.71 -33.36
N VAL A 19 44.20 -4.26 -32.84
CA VAL A 19 43.69 -5.57 -33.25
C VAL A 19 42.42 -5.35 -34.07
N THR A 20 42.52 -5.60 -35.37
CA THR A 20 41.41 -5.68 -36.33
C THR A 20 40.76 -7.05 -36.18
N VAL A 21 39.48 -7.11 -35.80
CA VAL A 21 38.67 -8.32 -35.84
C VAL A 21 37.65 -8.19 -36.98
N THR A 22 37.75 -9.12 -37.91
CA THR A 22 36.91 -9.28 -39.09
C THR A 22 35.49 -9.76 -38.71
N LEU A 23 34.47 -9.13 -39.30
CA LEU A 23 33.08 -9.58 -39.27
C LEU A 23 32.95 -10.87 -40.08
N SER A 24 32.35 -11.88 -39.44
CA SER A 24 31.69 -12.99 -40.15
C SER A 24 30.21 -12.96 -39.73
N ALA A 25 29.36 -12.61 -40.68
CA ALA A 25 27.92 -12.72 -40.58
C ALA A 25 27.49 -14.15 -40.82
N CYS A 26 26.73 -14.75 -39.90
CA CYS A 26 25.80 -15.84 -40.17
C CYS A 26 24.58 -15.66 -39.26
N GLY A 27 23.41 -15.51 -39.88
CA GLY A 27 22.16 -15.31 -39.20
C GLY A 27 21.64 -16.55 -38.49
N SER A 28 20.96 -16.32 -37.41
CA SER A 28 19.90 -17.15 -36.89
C SER A 28 18.93 -16.22 -36.13
N GLU A 29 17.68 -16.28 -36.54
CA GLU A 29 16.56 -15.68 -35.79
C GLU A 29 16.57 -16.26 -34.38
N GLY A 30 16.75 -15.43 -33.41
CA GLY A 30 16.76 -15.78 -31.99
C GLY A 30 16.08 -14.70 -31.22
N GLU A 31 15.09 -15.09 -30.45
CA GLU A 31 14.27 -14.36 -29.51
C GLU A 31 14.94 -13.12 -28.94
N SER A 32 14.21 -12.01 -29.05
CA SER A 32 14.56 -10.75 -28.42
C SER A 32 14.34 -10.88 -26.90
N ALA A 33 15.34 -11.38 -26.20
CA ALA A 33 15.45 -11.19 -24.76
C ALA A 33 15.74 -9.71 -24.53
N ALA A 34 14.88 -9.04 -23.77
CA ALA A 34 15.12 -7.68 -23.31
C ALA A 34 16.49 -7.62 -22.59
N PRO A 35 17.31 -6.57 -22.82
CA PRO A 35 18.60 -6.48 -22.19
C PRO A 35 18.42 -6.34 -20.67
N ALA A 36 18.98 -7.28 -19.91
CA ALA A 36 19.16 -7.13 -18.46
C ALA A 36 19.93 -5.81 -18.23
N ALA A 37 19.34 -4.90 -17.51
CA ALA A 37 19.93 -3.60 -17.19
C ALA A 37 21.16 -3.82 -16.30
N SER A 38 22.36 -3.76 -16.88
CA SER A 38 23.66 -3.75 -16.18
C SER A 38 23.97 -2.34 -15.63
N GLY A 39 22.96 -1.65 -15.08
CA GLY A 39 23.05 -0.32 -14.50
C GLY A 39 22.82 -0.35 -12.99
N GLU A 40 23.33 0.65 -12.29
CA GLU A 40 23.05 0.88 -10.88
C GLU A 40 21.54 1.07 -10.66
N LEU A 41 20.95 0.30 -9.72
CA LEU A 41 19.52 0.39 -9.41
C LEU A 41 19.19 1.78 -8.83
N THR A 42 18.09 2.37 -9.28
CA THR A 42 17.62 3.67 -8.79
C THR A 42 17.07 3.51 -7.36
N PRO A 43 17.66 4.18 -6.35
CA PRO A 43 17.16 4.10 -4.99
C PRO A 43 15.80 4.81 -4.84
N VAL A 44 14.88 4.17 -4.12
CA VAL A 44 13.54 4.69 -3.83
C VAL A 44 13.23 4.44 -2.35
N THR A 45 12.83 5.48 -1.62
CA THR A 45 12.36 5.36 -0.25
C THR A 45 10.82 5.38 -0.24
N PHE A 46 10.23 4.32 0.30
CA PHE A 46 8.79 4.10 0.34
C PHE A 46 8.26 4.14 1.78
N ALA A 47 7.26 5.00 2.05
CA ALA A 47 6.56 5.10 3.32
C ALA A 47 5.26 4.29 3.27
N MET A 48 5.16 3.20 4.00
CA MET A 48 3.97 2.37 4.06
C MET A 48 3.20 2.63 5.36
N ALA A 49 1.94 3.07 5.24
CA ALA A 49 1.06 3.30 6.38
C ALA A 49 0.54 1.98 6.95
N SER A 50 1.36 1.33 7.74
CA SER A 50 1.02 0.12 8.49
C SER A 50 1.86 0.03 9.75
N PRO A 51 1.28 -0.34 10.92
CA PRO A 51 2.06 -0.52 12.15
C PRO A 51 2.96 -1.77 12.12
N SER A 52 2.68 -2.72 11.23
CA SER A 52 3.43 -3.97 11.06
C SER A 52 3.14 -4.62 9.73
N TRP A 53 4.04 -5.50 9.29
CA TRP A 53 3.75 -6.41 8.20
C TRP A 53 2.65 -7.41 8.61
N ASN A 54 1.83 -7.82 7.66
CA ASN A 54 0.79 -8.82 7.81
C ASN A 54 0.33 -9.33 6.43
N PRO A 55 -0.43 -10.45 6.33
CA PRO A 55 -0.79 -11.03 5.04
C PRO A 55 -1.58 -10.11 4.09
N GLY A 56 -2.25 -9.09 4.59
CA GLY A 56 -2.91 -8.10 3.74
C GLY A 56 -1.95 -7.22 2.91
N TYR A 57 -0.65 -7.25 3.24
CA TYR A 57 0.42 -6.59 2.49
C TYR A 57 1.35 -7.58 1.77
N ALA A 58 0.93 -8.85 1.63
CA ALA A 58 1.74 -9.86 0.92
C ALA A 58 2.07 -9.44 -0.52
N VAL A 59 1.18 -8.69 -1.20
CA VAL A 59 1.49 -8.10 -2.52
C VAL A 59 2.78 -7.28 -2.48
N MET A 60 3.01 -6.48 -1.43
CA MET A 60 4.23 -5.67 -1.32
C MET A 60 5.48 -6.50 -1.04
N ALA A 61 5.32 -7.64 -0.33
CA ALA A 61 6.40 -8.61 -0.14
C ALA A 61 6.76 -9.34 -1.44
N VAL A 62 5.76 -9.71 -2.24
CA VAL A 62 5.96 -10.32 -3.58
C VAL A 62 6.77 -9.41 -4.48
N VAL A 63 6.54 -8.09 -4.48
CA VAL A 63 7.31 -7.17 -5.34
C VAL A 63 8.81 -7.32 -5.11
N GLU A 64 9.22 -7.48 -3.85
CA GLU A 64 10.63 -7.65 -3.44
C GLU A 64 11.08 -9.10 -3.64
N ALA A 65 10.32 -10.08 -3.14
CA ALA A 65 10.72 -11.49 -3.15
C ALA A 65 10.88 -12.08 -4.56
N GLU A 66 10.05 -11.65 -5.50
CA GLU A 66 10.04 -12.10 -6.88
C GLU A 66 10.89 -11.23 -7.82
N GLY A 67 11.58 -10.22 -7.26
CA GLY A 67 12.54 -9.40 -8.01
C GLY A 67 11.89 -8.36 -8.92
N PHE A 68 10.60 -8.05 -8.77
CA PHE A 68 9.92 -7.10 -9.67
C PHE A 68 10.45 -5.67 -9.55
N TYR A 69 10.98 -5.28 -8.38
CA TYR A 69 11.67 -3.98 -8.26
C TYR A 69 12.96 -3.94 -9.07
N GLU A 70 13.78 -4.99 -8.97
CA GLU A 70 15.05 -5.11 -9.68
C GLU A 70 14.85 -5.21 -11.20
N GLU A 71 13.82 -5.93 -11.66
CA GLU A 71 13.44 -5.98 -13.08
C GLU A 71 13.11 -4.59 -13.64
N GLU A 72 12.52 -3.73 -12.81
CA GLU A 72 12.20 -2.34 -13.15
C GLU A 72 13.39 -1.39 -12.84
N GLY A 73 14.57 -1.90 -12.50
CA GLY A 73 15.76 -1.12 -12.21
C GLY A 73 15.65 -0.27 -10.94
N LEU A 74 14.86 -0.71 -9.95
CA LEU A 74 14.62 -0.01 -8.69
C LEU A 74 15.25 -0.76 -7.51
N LYS A 75 15.76 0.00 -6.53
CA LYS A 75 16.13 -0.49 -5.20
C LYS A 75 15.24 0.21 -4.17
N VAL A 76 14.17 -0.47 -3.75
CA VAL A 76 13.17 0.12 -2.85
C VAL A 76 13.52 -0.18 -1.40
N THR A 77 13.46 0.83 -0.54
CA THR A 77 13.54 0.69 0.92
C THR A 77 12.20 1.04 1.52
N THR A 78 11.52 0.06 2.10
CA THR A 78 10.20 0.24 2.73
C THR A 78 10.33 0.58 4.21
N ASN A 79 9.74 1.72 4.62
CA ASN A 79 9.63 2.14 6.01
C ASN A 79 8.16 2.10 6.46
N LEU A 80 7.88 1.45 7.59
CA LEU A 80 6.55 1.38 8.16
C LEU A 80 6.23 2.60 9.03
N PHE A 81 5.03 3.10 8.91
CA PHE A 81 4.50 4.20 9.73
C PHE A 81 3.18 3.79 10.39
N PRO A 82 2.99 4.04 11.69
CA PRO A 82 1.80 3.63 12.43
C PRO A 82 0.47 4.18 11.91
N SER A 83 0.50 5.27 11.10
CA SER A 83 -0.70 5.87 10.53
C SER A 83 -0.46 6.48 9.14
N ALA A 84 -1.55 6.60 8.37
CA ALA A 84 -1.54 7.27 7.07
C ALA A 84 -1.09 8.74 7.17
N THR A 85 -1.45 9.44 8.24
CA THR A 85 -1.02 10.81 8.49
C THR A 85 0.50 10.92 8.63
N GLN A 86 1.13 10.00 9.37
CA GLN A 86 2.58 10.01 9.52
C GLN A 86 3.30 9.67 8.21
N ALA A 87 2.78 8.69 7.45
CA ALA A 87 3.32 8.39 6.13
C ALA A 87 3.21 9.61 5.18
N ALA A 88 2.05 10.30 5.17
CA ALA A 88 1.85 11.50 4.38
C ALA A 88 2.83 12.62 4.77
N GLN A 89 3.04 12.85 6.07
CA GLN A 89 4.00 13.84 6.57
C GLN A 89 5.43 13.51 6.15
N GLN A 90 5.83 12.23 6.17
CA GLN A 90 7.16 11.81 5.71
C GLN A 90 7.37 12.09 4.24
N VAL A 91 6.39 11.80 3.40
CA VAL A 91 6.47 12.09 1.96
C VAL A 91 6.52 13.61 1.71
N ALA A 92 5.65 14.38 2.37
CA ALA A 92 5.61 15.84 2.24
C ALA A 92 6.92 16.51 2.68
N ALA A 93 7.56 15.98 3.74
CA ALA A 93 8.85 16.48 4.24
C ALA A 93 10.06 16.02 3.41
N GLY A 94 9.85 15.17 2.39
CA GLY A 94 10.94 14.61 1.57
C GLY A 94 11.73 13.49 2.25
N GLY A 95 11.25 12.95 3.36
CA GLY A 95 11.82 11.78 4.04
C GLY A 95 11.49 10.45 3.34
N ALA A 96 10.52 10.46 2.42
CA ALA A 96 10.25 9.37 1.51
C ALA A 96 9.89 9.91 0.12
N ASP A 97 10.18 9.14 -0.92
CA ASP A 97 9.88 9.50 -2.31
C ASP A 97 8.41 9.37 -2.64
N LEU A 98 7.77 8.37 -2.08
CA LEU A 98 6.35 8.06 -2.23
C LEU A 98 5.83 7.33 -0.99
N GLY A 99 4.50 7.26 -0.84
CA GLY A 99 3.89 6.53 0.26
C GLY A 99 2.59 5.86 -0.11
N LEU A 100 2.27 4.76 0.60
CA LEU A 100 0.96 4.11 0.58
C LEU A 100 0.14 4.63 1.75
N MET A 101 -0.98 5.28 1.47
CA MET A 101 -1.83 5.89 2.49
C MET A 101 -3.29 5.98 2.05
N THR A 102 -4.19 6.03 3.02
CA THR A 102 -5.63 6.27 2.78
C THR A 102 -5.89 7.72 2.37
N VAL A 103 -7.07 7.98 1.80
CA VAL A 103 -7.38 9.27 1.16
C VAL A 103 -7.44 10.46 2.14
N GLU A 104 -7.79 10.22 3.42
CA GLU A 104 -8.08 11.29 4.38
C GLU A 104 -6.92 12.25 4.64
N PRO A 105 -5.67 11.82 4.92
CA PRO A 105 -4.60 12.76 5.24
C PRO A 105 -4.26 13.67 4.05
N VAL A 106 -4.33 13.17 2.82
CA VAL A 106 -4.07 13.98 1.62
C VAL A 106 -5.20 14.98 1.39
N ALA A 107 -6.47 14.54 1.51
CA ALA A 107 -7.63 15.41 1.34
C ALA A 107 -7.70 16.49 2.41
N ILE A 108 -7.45 16.14 3.69
CA ILE A 108 -7.44 17.11 4.80
C ILE A 108 -6.26 18.08 4.69
N GLY A 109 -5.13 17.62 4.15
CA GLY A 109 -3.93 18.43 3.94
C GLY A 109 -3.96 19.27 2.67
N HIS A 110 -4.91 19.02 1.76
CA HIS A 110 -5.04 19.75 0.51
C HIS A 110 -5.25 21.25 0.75
N GLY A 111 -4.49 22.09 0.03
CA GLY A 111 -4.50 23.55 0.22
C GLY A 111 -3.88 24.04 1.53
N LYS A 112 -3.19 23.15 2.27
CA LYS A 112 -2.43 23.45 3.48
C LYS A 112 -0.95 23.07 3.25
N ASP A 113 -0.31 22.47 4.24
CA ASP A 113 1.13 22.13 4.21
C ASP A 113 1.46 20.80 3.51
N LEU A 114 0.44 20.00 3.12
CA LEU A 114 0.63 18.71 2.45
C LEU A 114 0.32 18.83 0.96
N ASP A 115 1.32 19.20 0.15
CA ASP A 115 1.20 19.24 -1.31
C ASP A 115 1.45 17.85 -1.93
N LEU A 116 0.52 16.93 -1.66
CA LEU A 116 0.56 15.55 -2.13
C LEU A 116 -0.52 15.29 -3.17
N ALA A 117 -0.24 14.34 -4.08
CA ALA A 117 -1.24 13.78 -4.96
C ALA A 117 -1.00 12.27 -5.18
N TYR A 118 -2.08 11.54 -5.36
CA TYR A 118 -2.05 10.13 -5.71
C TYR A 118 -1.70 9.95 -7.19
N PHE A 119 -0.93 8.92 -7.47
CA PHE A 119 -0.60 8.52 -8.85
C PHE A 119 -1.07 7.09 -9.16
N SER A 120 -1.49 6.33 -8.14
CA SER A 120 -2.00 4.97 -8.30
C SER A 120 -2.97 4.61 -7.19
N SER A 121 -4.05 3.92 -7.53
CA SER A 121 -4.95 3.29 -6.57
C SER A 121 -4.33 1.99 -6.03
N TYR A 122 -4.46 1.76 -4.72
CA TYR A 122 -4.18 0.49 -4.06
C TYR A 122 -5.44 -0.08 -3.40
N TRP A 123 -6.30 0.77 -2.87
CA TRP A 123 -7.60 0.42 -2.31
C TRP A 123 -8.68 1.03 -3.18
N ALA A 124 -9.18 0.24 -4.13
CA ALA A 124 -10.23 0.70 -5.04
C ALA A 124 -11.57 0.99 -4.33
N LYS A 125 -11.74 0.45 -3.12
CA LYS A 125 -12.91 0.69 -2.27
C LYS A 125 -12.48 1.26 -0.91
N TRP A 126 -13.41 1.92 -0.23
CA TRP A 126 -13.24 2.35 1.15
C TRP A 126 -12.97 1.16 2.06
N ILE A 127 -11.95 1.26 2.90
CA ILE A 127 -11.46 0.12 3.69
C ILE A 127 -11.95 0.09 5.14
N TYR A 128 -12.48 1.22 5.65
CA TYR A 128 -12.97 1.29 7.03
C TYR A 128 -14.44 0.94 7.12
N SER A 129 -14.82 0.22 8.17
CA SER A 129 -16.21 -0.05 8.52
C SER A 129 -16.41 0.00 10.04
N LEU A 130 -17.66 0.03 10.47
CA LEU A 130 -18.04 -0.25 11.84
C LEU A 130 -18.57 -1.68 11.88
N GLU A 131 -18.07 -2.48 12.82
CA GLU A 131 -18.58 -3.82 13.06
C GLU A 131 -18.75 -4.07 14.57
N VAL A 132 -19.67 -4.94 14.92
CA VAL A 132 -19.94 -5.31 16.30
C VAL A 132 -19.68 -6.79 16.53
N PRO A 133 -19.16 -7.19 17.71
CA PRO A 133 -19.07 -8.60 18.10
C PRO A 133 -20.44 -9.28 18.06
N GLY A 134 -20.46 -10.57 17.72
CA GLY A 134 -21.68 -11.38 17.69
C GLY A 134 -22.44 -11.31 19.00
N GLY A 135 -23.76 -11.18 18.92
CA GLY A 135 -24.64 -11.04 20.08
C GLY A 135 -24.74 -9.61 20.64
N SER A 136 -24.08 -8.62 20.02
CA SER A 136 -24.17 -7.21 20.43
C SER A 136 -25.61 -6.69 20.37
N SER A 137 -25.96 -5.83 21.33
CA SER A 137 -27.22 -5.06 21.35
C SER A 137 -27.20 -3.86 20.41
N VAL A 138 -26.02 -3.44 19.94
CA VAL A 138 -25.84 -2.34 18.98
C VAL A 138 -26.27 -2.81 17.61
N LYS A 139 -27.23 -2.13 17.00
CA LYS A 139 -27.81 -2.48 15.67
C LYS A 139 -27.73 -1.37 14.67
N SER A 140 -27.44 -0.14 15.11
CA SER A 140 -27.38 1.07 14.29
C SER A 140 -26.35 2.04 14.82
N ILE A 141 -26.05 3.09 14.04
CA ILE A 141 -25.16 4.19 14.46
C ILE A 141 -25.77 4.94 15.65
N ALA A 142 -27.08 5.06 15.74
CA ALA A 142 -27.75 5.71 16.86
C ALA A 142 -27.48 5.02 18.21
N ASP A 143 -27.24 3.72 18.22
CA ASP A 143 -26.95 2.93 19.42
C ASP A 143 -25.50 3.14 19.93
N LEU A 144 -24.66 3.88 19.22
CA LEU A 144 -23.27 4.14 19.62
C LEU A 144 -23.14 5.07 20.83
N LYS A 145 -24.20 5.79 21.19
CA LYS A 145 -24.16 6.71 22.32
C LYS A 145 -23.77 6.00 23.62
N GLY A 146 -22.69 6.49 24.25
CA GLY A 146 -22.15 5.93 25.50
C GLY A 146 -21.36 4.62 25.31
N LYS A 147 -21.15 4.14 24.08
CA LYS A 147 -20.41 2.92 23.79
C LYS A 147 -18.90 3.15 23.71
N LYS A 148 -18.14 2.06 23.78
CA LYS A 148 -16.69 2.04 23.57
C LYS A 148 -16.39 1.52 22.17
N ILE A 149 -15.80 2.35 21.32
CA ILE A 149 -15.41 2.01 19.97
C ILE A 149 -13.92 1.69 19.95
N GLY A 150 -13.57 0.46 19.66
CA GLY A 150 -12.18 0.01 19.49
C GLY A 150 -11.60 0.53 18.17
N VAL A 151 -10.48 1.21 18.26
CA VAL A 151 -9.69 1.73 17.13
C VAL A 151 -8.25 1.26 17.24
N SER A 152 -7.51 1.15 16.13
CA SER A 152 -6.09 0.78 16.19
C SER A 152 -5.26 1.78 16.99
N ALA A 153 -5.53 3.08 16.80
CA ALA A 153 -4.98 4.20 17.56
C ALA A 153 -5.96 5.39 17.53
N VAL A 154 -5.87 6.29 18.50
CA VAL A 154 -6.76 7.47 18.57
C VAL A 154 -6.57 8.41 17.37
N ALA A 155 -5.36 8.45 16.80
CA ALA A 155 -5.04 9.24 15.60
C ALA A 155 -5.12 8.42 14.30
N SER A 156 -5.80 7.25 14.30
CA SER A 156 -5.99 6.44 13.09
C SER A 156 -7.12 6.96 12.22
N SER A 157 -7.07 6.65 10.91
CA SER A 157 -8.19 6.93 10.00
C SER A 157 -9.48 6.22 10.43
N GLY A 158 -9.40 5.04 11.06
CA GLY A 158 -10.57 4.36 11.66
C GLY A 158 -11.23 5.20 12.76
N ALA A 159 -10.44 5.91 13.58
CA ALA A 159 -10.97 6.83 14.59
C ALA A 159 -11.66 8.05 13.95
N THR A 160 -11.06 8.62 12.90
CA THR A 160 -11.65 9.69 12.10
C THR A 160 -12.96 9.24 11.45
N PHE A 161 -12.96 8.06 10.85
CA PHE A 161 -14.13 7.43 10.24
C PHE A 161 -15.28 7.27 11.25
N ALA A 162 -15.01 6.74 12.45
CA ALA A 162 -16.02 6.54 13.48
C ALA A 162 -16.67 7.86 13.91
N ARG A 163 -15.86 8.92 14.16
CA ARG A 163 -16.37 10.25 14.50
C ARG A 163 -17.23 10.83 13.37
N THR A 164 -16.75 10.69 12.13
CA THR A 164 -17.48 11.15 10.94
C THR A 164 -18.83 10.44 10.81
N ALA A 165 -18.86 9.12 10.93
CA ALA A 165 -20.08 8.33 10.87
C ALA A 165 -21.08 8.75 11.96
N MET A 166 -20.63 8.96 13.19
CA MET A 166 -21.48 9.46 14.28
C MET A 166 -22.06 10.84 13.96
N LYS A 167 -21.22 11.78 13.52
CA LYS A 167 -21.63 13.15 13.18
C LYS A 167 -22.69 13.20 12.07
N LEU A 168 -22.49 12.44 10.98
CA LEU A 168 -23.43 12.38 9.86
C LEU A 168 -24.78 11.76 10.26
N ASN A 169 -24.79 10.90 11.29
CA ASN A 169 -26.00 10.30 11.83
C ASN A 169 -26.58 11.07 13.06
N GLY A 170 -26.23 12.35 13.20
CA GLY A 170 -26.81 13.24 14.20
C GLY A 170 -26.31 13.04 15.62
N LEU A 171 -25.23 12.29 15.83
CA LEU A 171 -24.55 12.16 17.12
C LEU A 171 -23.40 13.17 17.21
N GLY A 172 -23.05 13.57 18.44
CA GLY A 172 -21.81 14.34 18.66
C GLY A 172 -20.59 13.47 18.41
N GLU A 173 -19.46 14.09 18.03
CA GLU A 173 -18.19 13.37 17.80
C GLU A 173 -17.70 12.60 19.03
N ASP A 174 -18.08 13.06 20.23
CA ASP A 174 -17.74 12.44 21.51
C ASP A 174 -18.90 11.63 22.11
N ALA A 175 -19.91 11.28 21.30
CA ALA A 175 -21.04 10.49 21.76
C ALA A 175 -20.64 9.06 22.20
N ALA A 176 -19.52 8.54 21.70
CA ALA A 176 -18.88 7.29 22.10
C ALA A 176 -17.41 7.52 22.46
N SER A 177 -16.87 6.67 23.34
CA SER A 177 -15.46 6.70 23.71
C SER A 177 -14.61 5.91 22.74
N LEU A 178 -13.57 6.51 22.15
CA LEU A 178 -12.60 5.77 21.34
C LEU A 178 -11.54 5.12 22.23
N VAL A 179 -11.39 3.80 22.10
CA VAL A 179 -10.46 2.98 22.89
C VAL A 179 -9.36 2.44 21.96
N PRO A 180 -8.08 2.81 22.16
CA PRO A 180 -7.00 2.26 21.38
C PRO A 180 -6.78 0.78 21.77
N ILE A 181 -6.97 -0.13 20.82
CA ILE A 181 -6.83 -1.58 20.99
C ILE A 181 -5.65 -2.17 20.20
N GLY A 182 -4.86 -1.32 19.53
CA GLY A 182 -3.70 -1.76 18.76
C GLY A 182 -4.04 -2.62 17.55
N ALA A 183 -3.20 -3.61 17.29
CA ALA A 183 -3.35 -4.60 16.22
C ALA A 183 -2.93 -5.99 16.69
N GLY A 184 -3.26 -7.03 15.91
CA GLY A 184 -2.86 -8.42 16.19
C GLY A 184 -3.42 -8.96 17.51
N ALA A 185 -2.59 -9.64 18.30
CA ALA A 185 -3.03 -10.34 19.52
C ALA A 185 -3.65 -9.40 20.57
N GLN A 186 -3.10 -8.20 20.75
CA GLN A 186 -3.64 -7.20 21.66
C GLN A 186 -5.07 -6.82 21.28
N GLN A 187 -5.31 -6.57 20.00
CA GLN A 187 -6.63 -6.25 19.46
C GLN A 187 -7.64 -7.39 19.71
N ILE A 188 -7.23 -8.63 19.39
CA ILE A 188 -8.07 -9.81 19.58
C ILE A 188 -8.43 -9.98 21.06
N ASN A 189 -7.47 -9.81 21.97
CA ASN A 189 -7.70 -9.90 23.41
C ASN A 189 -8.67 -8.82 23.90
N ALA A 190 -8.52 -7.56 23.46
CA ALA A 190 -9.43 -6.48 23.82
C ALA A 190 -10.87 -6.76 23.38
N ILE A 191 -11.06 -7.34 22.21
CA ILE A 191 -12.37 -7.71 21.69
C ILE A 191 -12.97 -8.88 22.49
N LYS A 192 -12.22 -9.96 22.67
CA LYS A 192 -12.69 -11.18 23.38
C LYS A 192 -13.00 -10.92 24.87
N SER A 193 -12.30 -9.99 25.49
CA SER A 193 -12.56 -9.60 26.90
C SER A 193 -13.72 -8.62 27.07
N GLY A 194 -14.34 -8.15 25.97
CA GLY A 194 -15.43 -7.17 26.05
C GLY A 194 -14.96 -5.76 26.46
N GLN A 195 -13.70 -5.42 26.23
CA GLN A 195 -13.17 -4.08 26.51
C GLN A 195 -13.82 -3.02 25.64
N VAL A 196 -14.33 -3.39 24.46
CA VAL A 196 -14.99 -2.54 23.47
C VAL A 196 -16.32 -3.14 23.02
N ASP A 197 -17.28 -2.29 22.67
CA ASP A 197 -18.62 -2.67 22.23
C ASP A 197 -18.72 -2.72 20.70
N VAL A 198 -17.94 -1.90 20.01
CA VAL A 198 -17.94 -1.69 18.57
C VAL A 198 -16.51 -1.56 18.09
N LEU A 199 -16.27 -1.86 16.84
CA LEU A 199 -14.97 -1.76 16.20
C LEU A 199 -15.04 -0.78 15.05
N ALA A 200 -14.01 0.07 14.91
CA ALA A 200 -13.79 0.95 13.75
C ALA A 200 -12.39 0.63 13.20
N LEU A 201 -12.31 -0.38 12.37
CA LEU A 201 -11.07 -0.94 11.85
C LEU A 201 -11.09 -0.96 10.32
N TRP A 202 -9.98 -1.30 9.70
CA TRP A 202 -9.94 -1.52 8.26
C TRP A 202 -10.13 -3.01 7.91
N ASP A 203 -10.46 -3.27 6.70
CA ASP A 203 -10.93 -4.53 6.12
C ASP A 203 -10.11 -5.78 6.52
N ILE A 204 -8.77 -5.75 6.34
CA ILE A 204 -7.91 -6.90 6.69
C ILE A 204 -7.83 -7.15 8.19
N GLN A 205 -7.97 -6.13 9.04
CA GLN A 205 -8.03 -6.33 10.49
C GLN A 205 -9.28 -7.12 10.88
N TYR A 206 -10.42 -6.85 10.24
CA TYR A 206 -11.63 -7.63 10.47
C TYR A 206 -11.44 -9.09 10.08
N GLN A 207 -10.76 -9.37 8.95
CA GLN A 207 -10.47 -10.75 8.56
C GLN A 207 -9.54 -11.44 9.57
N ILE A 208 -8.51 -10.75 10.08
CA ILE A 208 -7.63 -11.28 11.14
C ILE A 208 -8.44 -11.60 12.40
N VAL A 209 -9.36 -10.74 12.81
CA VAL A 209 -10.23 -10.95 13.96
C VAL A 209 -11.17 -12.15 13.74
N ARG A 210 -11.73 -12.30 12.53
CA ARG A 210 -12.55 -13.47 12.16
C ARG A 210 -11.75 -14.78 12.18
N ASN A 211 -10.51 -14.77 11.70
CA ASN A 211 -9.59 -15.91 11.75
C ASN A 211 -9.30 -16.35 13.21
N ALA A 212 -9.33 -15.40 14.15
CA ALA A 212 -9.21 -15.69 15.58
C ALA A 212 -10.52 -16.22 16.24
N GLY A 213 -11.55 -16.53 15.43
CA GLY A 213 -12.81 -17.11 15.86
C GLY A 213 -13.82 -16.11 16.44
N VAL A 214 -13.66 -14.80 16.16
CA VAL A 214 -14.64 -13.80 16.57
C VAL A 214 -15.66 -13.59 15.46
N THR A 215 -16.95 -13.81 15.76
CA THR A 215 -18.06 -13.45 14.87
C THR A 215 -18.27 -11.95 14.91
N LEU A 216 -18.36 -11.32 13.75
CA LEU A 216 -18.57 -9.89 13.59
C LEU A 216 -19.78 -9.62 12.68
N THR A 217 -20.55 -8.59 13.00
CA THR A 217 -21.68 -8.10 12.21
C THR A 217 -21.43 -6.65 11.79
N PRO A 218 -21.45 -6.32 10.48
CA PRO A 218 -21.29 -4.96 10.00
C PRO A 218 -22.43 -4.04 10.49
N LEU A 219 -22.07 -2.80 10.83
CA LEU A 219 -23.00 -1.67 10.97
C LEU A 219 -22.84 -0.80 9.71
N PRO A 220 -23.81 -0.78 8.80
CA PRO A 220 -23.69 -0.04 7.55
C PRO A 220 -23.51 1.46 7.76
N VAL A 221 -22.58 2.06 7.03
CA VAL A 221 -22.36 3.49 6.85
C VAL A 221 -22.53 3.77 5.36
N GLN A 222 -23.73 4.21 4.97
CA GLN A 222 -24.12 4.34 3.56
C GLN A 222 -23.27 5.35 2.80
N GLU A 223 -22.78 6.38 3.48
CA GLU A 223 -22.03 7.49 2.93
C GLU A 223 -20.66 7.06 2.36
N THR A 224 -20.17 5.87 2.75
CA THR A 224 -18.92 5.31 2.23
C THR A 224 -19.13 4.19 1.22
N ALA A 225 -20.37 3.88 0.85
CA ALA A 225 -20.64 2.90 -0.19
C ALA A 225 -19.97 3.33 -1.51
N ASP A 226 -19.19 2.43 -2.10
CA ASP A 226 -18.44 2.64 -3.35
C ASP A 226 -17.46 3.83 -3.33
N ALA A 227 -17.09 4.34 -2.15
CA ALA A 227 -16.06 5.35 -2.01
C ALA A 227 -14.66 4.74 -2.20
N TRP A 228 -13.71 5.54 -2.68
CA TRP A 228 -12.32 5.14 -2.87
C TRP A 228 -11.53 5.18 -1.56
N GLY A 229 -10.65 4.19 -1.33
CA GLY A 229 -9.88 4.06 -0.10
C GLY A 229 -8.54 4.78 -0.08
N GLY A 230 -7.94 5.02 -1.26
CA GLY A 230 -6.61 5.61 -1.36
C GLY A 230 -5.61 4.76 -2.14
N GLY A 231 -4.32 5.07 -2.01
CA GLY A 231 -3.28 4.39 -2.77
C GLY A 231 -1.90 4.99 -2.59
N PHE A 232 -1.11 4.95 -3.65
CA PHE A 232 0.24 5.52 -3.66
C PHE A 232 0.19 7.01 -3.98
N ALA A 233 0.75 7.80 -3.07
CA ALA A 233 0.85 9.25 -3.20
C ALA A 233 2.30 9.72 -3.13
N THR A 234 2.58 10.86 -3.75
CA THR A 234 3.87 11.54 -3.69
C THR A 234 3.65 13.06 -3.73
N THR A 235 4.72 13.85 -3.64
CA THR A 235 4.63 15.29 -3.83
C THR A 235 4.36 15.63 -5.28
N ARG A 236 3.67 16.74 -5.57
CA ARG A 236 3.49 17.24 -6.95
C ARG A 236 4.81 17.43 -7.67
N LYS A 237 5.84 17.90 -6.96
CA LYS A 237 7.20 17.99 -7.48
C LYS A 237 7.73 16.64 -7.98
N ASN A 238 7.51 15.56 -7.21
CA ASN A 238 7.97 14.23 -7.60
C ASN A 238 7.12 13.63 -8.74
N LEU A 239 5.83 13.96 -8.86
CA LEU A 239 5.01 13.55 -10.01
C LEU A 239 5.64 13.96 -11.34
N GLU A 240 6.26 15.14 -11.38
CA GLU A 240 6.95 15.65 -12.57
C GLU A 240 8.40 15.14 -12.64
N ALA A 241 9.18 15.34 -11.57
CA ALA A 241 10.61 15.07 -11.57
C ALA A 241 10.98 13.59 -11.56
N LYS A 242 10.09 12.72 -11.04
CA LYS A 242 10.31 11.27 -10.88
C LYS A 242 9.27 10.42 -11.62
N LYS A 243 8.61 10.97 -12.63
CA LYS A 243 7.53 10.27 -13.36
C LYS A 243 7.93 8.86 -13.80
N ASP A 244 9.09 8.71 -14.43
CA ASP A 244 9.62 7.41 -14.86
C ASP A 244 9.80 6.43 -13.69
N VAL A 245 10.33 6.89 -12.56
CA VAL A 245 10.49 6.05 -11.35
C VAL A 245 9.14 5.60 -10.82
N LEU A 246 8.14 6.48 -10.80
CA LEU A 246 6.79 6.18 -10.33
C LEU A 246 6.07 5.20 -11.27
N GLU A 247 6.26 5.33 -12.59
CA GLU A 247 5.72 4.40 -13.59
C GLU A 247 6.32 3.00 -13.43
N ARG A 248 7.63 2.88 -13.25
CA ARG A 248 8.34 1.63 -12.98
C ARG A 248 7.90 1.00 -11.65
N PHE A 249 7.79 1.80 -10.58
CA PHE A 249 7.28 1.35 -9.29
C PHE A 249 5.84 0.81 -9.40
N GLY A 250 4.96 1.54 -10.06
CA GLY A 250 3.57 1.12 -10.28
C GLY A 250 3.47 -0.18 -11.08
N ARG A 251 4.34 -0.39 -12.09
CA ARG A 251 4.40 -1.60 -12.90
C ARG A 251 4.89 -2.79 -12.08
N ALA A 252 5.92 -2.63 -11.23
CA ALA A 252 6.37 -3.67 -10.32
C ALA A 252 5.24 -4.12 -9.38
N VAL A 253 4.49 -3.17 -8.80
CA VAL A 253 3.34 -3.47 -7.93
C VAL A 253 2.21 -4.16 -8.70
N ALA A 254 1.93 -3.75 -9.94
CA ALA A 254 0.90 -4.38 -10.78
C ALA A 254 1.28 -5.85 -11.10
N LYS A 255 2.56 -6.14 -11.40
CA LYS A 255 3.06 -7.52 -11.55
C LYS A 255 2.80 -8.34 -10.28
N ALA A 256 3.10 -7.78 -9.10
CA ALA A 256 2.88 -8.48 -7.83
C ALA A 256 1.40 -8.75 -7.53
N PHE A 257 0.49 -7.86 -7.92
CA PHE A 257 -0.95 -8.14 -7.84
C PHE A 257 -1.36 -9.31 -8.73
N VAL A 258 -0.87 -9.37 -9.98
CA VAL A 258 -1.14 -10.48 -10.89
C VAL A 258 -0.57 -11.79 -10.36
N PHE A 259 0.66 -11.77 -9.84
CA PHE A 259 1.30 -12.92 -9.19
C PHE A 259 0.47 -13.43 -8.00
N ALA A 260 0.15 -12.54 -7.07
CA ALA A 260 -0.60 -12.88 -5.86
C ALA A 260 -2.02 -13.41 -6.17
N LYS A 261 -2.65 -12.90 -7.24
CA LYS A 261 -3.94 -13.42 -7.72
C LYS A 261 -3.80 -14.84 -8.29
N ALA A 262 -2.73 -15.11 -9.03
CA ALA A 262 -2.49 -16.40 -9.66
C ALA A 262 -2.04 -17.49 -8.65
N ASN A 263 -1.30 -17.10 -7.59
CA ASN A 263 -0.85 -18.02 -6.54
C ASN A 263 -0.81 -17.29 -5.17
N PRO A 264 -1.97 -17.18 -4.49
CA PRO A 264 -2.04 -16.49 -3.19
C PRO A 264 -1.26 -17.20 -2.08
N GLU A 265 -1.05 -18.52 -2.17
CA GLU A 265 -0.23 -19.24 -1.19
C GLU A 265 1.25 -18.88 -1.33
N ALA A 266 1.79 -18.84 -2.55
CA ALA A 266 3.15 -18.38 -2.79
C ALA A 266 3.35 -16.94 -2.29
N ALA A 267 2.40 -16.04 -2.54
CA ALA A 267 2.46 -14.67 -2.05
C ALA A 267 2.54 -14.58 -0.52
N VAL A 268 1.81 -15.41 0.21
CA VAL A 268 1.89 -15.49 1.67
C VAL A 268 3.23 -16.09 2.12
N ARG A 269 3.77 -17.09 1.41
CA ARG A 269 5.09 -17.67 1.70
C ARG A 269 6.22 -16.66 1.46
N ASP A 270 6.12 -15.82 0.42
CA ASP A 270 7.06 -14.73 0.16
C ASP A 270 7.05 -13.69 1.30
N LEU A 271 5.87 -13.36 1.80
CA LEU A 271 5.78 -12.52 3.00
C LEU A 271 6.52 -13.17 4.18
N TRP A 272 6.32 -14.47 4.44
CA TRP A 272 7.01 -15.15 5.55
C TRP A 272 8.52 -15.25 5.36
N LYS A 273 8.98 -15.37 4.12
CA LYS A 273 10.40 -15.40 3.77
C LYS A 273 11.11 -14.10 4.14
N LEU A 274 10.46 -12.95 3.86
CA LEU A 274 11.01 -11.63 4.16
C LEU A 274 10.68 -11.17 5.60
N HIS A 275 9.51 -11.57 6.11
CA HIS A 275 8.94 -11.15 7.39
C HIS A 275 8.43 -12.35 8.19
N PRO A 276 9.34 -13.22 8.70
CA PRO A 276 8.99 -14.47 9.37
C PRO A 276 8.12 -14.28 10.63
N GLU A 277 8.17 -13.11 11.26
CA GLU A 277 7.31 -12.75 12.39
C GLU A 277 5.82 -12.75 12.04
N THR A 278 5.47 -12.63 10.76
CA THR A 278 4.07 -12.59 10.30
C THR A 278 3.41 -13.98 10.23
N ARG A 279 4.22 -15.05 10.28
CA ARG A 279 3.71 -16.42 10.25
C ARG A 279 2.98 -16.81 11.55
N GLY A 280 3.40 -16.22 12.67
CA GLY A 280 2.87 -16.59 13.99
C GLY A 280 3.27 -18.02 14.41
N SER A 281 2.58 -18.55 15.43
CA SER A 281 2.87 -19.85 16.05
C SER A 281 1.88 -20.97 15.70
N GLU A 282 0.88 -20.68 14.87
CA GLU A 282 -0.09 -21.70 14.43
C GLU A 282 0.57 -22.76 13.52
N PRO A 283 -0.01 -23.98 13.41
CA PRO A 283 0.41 -24.95 12.41
C PRO A 283 0.45 -24.31 11.01
N GLU A 284 1.45 -24.69 10.22
CA GLU A 284 1.71 -24.03 8.92
C GLU A 284 0.50 -24.00 7.99
N GLU A 285 -0.19 -25.13 7.85
CA GLU A 285 -1.38 -25.25 7.01
C GLU A 285 -2.47 -24.25 7.42
N LYS A 286 -2.73 -24.13 8.74
CA LYS A 286 -3.70 -23.16 9.25
C LYS A 286 -3.24 -21.73 9.05
N ALA A 287 -1.98 -21.44 9.34
CA ALA A 287 -1.41 -20.10 9.18
C ALA A 287 -1.47 -19.66 7.72
N LEU A 288 -1.18 -20.58 6.77
CA LEU A 288 -1.26 -20.33 5.33
C LEU A 288 -2.69 -20.05 4.88
N ALA A 289 -3.63 -20.92 5.26
CA ALA A 289 -5.05 -20.76 4.92
C ALA A 289 -5.61 -19.44 5.47
N ASP A 290 -5.25 -19.07 6.70
CA ASP A 290 -5.67 -17.80 7.30
C ASP A 290 -4.99 -16.60 6.68
N GLY A 291 -3.72 -16.71 6.31
CA GLY A 291 -2.98 -15.69 5.56
C GLY A 291 -3.60 -15.42 4.18
N VAL A 292 -3.94 -16.48 3.45
CA VAL A 292 -4.62 -16.37 2.14
C VAL A 292 -5.97 -15.67 2.26
N LYS A 293 -6.78 -15.97 3.29
CA LYS A 293 -8.05 -15.25 3.53
C LYS A 293 -7.84 -13.75 3.73
N VAL A 294 -6.80 -13.36 4.46
CA VAL A 294 -6.47 -11.94 4.68
C VAL A 294 -5.98 -11.27 3.39
N LEU A 295 -5.13 -11.95 2.62
CA LEU A 295 -4.67 -11.46 1.31
C LEU A 295 -5.85 -11.31 0.33
N GLN A 296 -6.79 -12.27 0.33
CA GLN A 296 -7.96 -12.27 -0.56
C GLN A 296 -8.79 -10.99 -0.42
N VAL A 297 -8.95 -10.46 0.81
CA VAL A 297 -9.62 -9.16 1.02
C VAL A 297 -9.00 -8.05 0.17
N ARG A 298 -7.68 -8.09 -0.02
CA ARG A 298 -6.97 -7.10 -0.84
C ARG A 298 -7.14 -7.33 -2.33
N LEU A 299 -7.19 -8.60 -2.74
CA LEU A 299 -7.32 -8.99 -4.15
C LEU A 299 -8.73 -8.77 -4.69
N ASP A 300 -9.76 -8.96 -3.86
CA ASP A 300 -11.17 -8.86 -4.28
C ASP A 300 -11.58 -7.45 -4.73
N GLY A 301 -10.81 -6.44 -4.37
CA GLY A 301 -11.05 -5.05 -4.78
C GLY A 301 -10.44 -4.67 -6.13
N GLN A 302 -9.74 -5.57 -6.83
CA GLN A 302 -9.01 -5.27 -8.06
C GLN A 302 -9.68 -5.84 -9.31
N GLU A 303 -9.61 -5.10 -10.41
CA GLU A 303 -10.08 -5.53 -11.74
C GLU A 303 -8.90 -6.00 -12.59
N PHE A 304 -8.60 -7.29 -12.55
CA PHE A 304 -7.45 -7.86 -13.25
C PHE A 304 -7.65 -7.97 -14.77
N ASP A 305 -8.86 -8.33 -15.21
CA ASP A 305 -9.15 -8.62 -16.62
C ASP A 305 -9.15 -7.36 -17.49
N ALA A 306 -9.46 -6.22 -16.91
CA ALA A 306 -9.50 -4.94 -17.60
C ALA A 306 -8.11 -4.30 -17.79
N LYS A 307 -7.03 -4.88 -17.21
CA LYS A 307 -5.68 -4.29 -17.17
C LYS A 307 -5.70 -2.84 -16.67
N THR A 308 -6.43 -2.60 -15.60
CA THR A 308 -6.64 -1.26 -15.01
C THR A 308 -6.06 -1.14 -13.60
N LEU A 309 -5.13 -2.05 -13.24
CA LEU A 309 -4.45 -1.99 -11.95
C LEU A 309 -3.82 -0.61 -11.74
N GLY A 310 -4.08 -0.03 -10.58
CA GLY A 310 -3.61 1.30 -10.22
C GLY A 310 -4.48 2.46 -10.71
N ARG A 311 -5.52 2.22 -11.53
CA ARG A 311 -6.46 3.26 -11.96
C ARG A 311 -7.24 3.81 -10.76
N ILE A 312 -7.45 5.13 -10.75
CA ILE A 312 -8.30 5.81 -9.76
C ILE A 312 -9.64 6.11 -10.44
N ASP A 313 -10.74 5.62 -9.87
CA ASP A 313 -12.08 5.96 -10.34
C ASP A 313 -12.48 7.33 -9.78
N GLU A 314 -12.75 8.29 -10.67
CA GLU A 314 -13.07 9.67 -10.31
C GLU A 314 -14.35 9.75 -9.45
N ALA A 315 -15.39 9.02 -9.82
CA ALA A 315 -16.65 9.05 -9.09
C ALA A 315 -16.50 8.44 -7.68
N ALA A 316 -15.68 7.40 -7.53
CA ALA A 316 -15.37 6.83 -6.22
C ALA A 316 -14.53 7.79 -5.37
N ALA A 317 -13.57 8.49 -5.97
CA ALA A 317 -12.77 9.50 -5.30
C ALA A 317 -13.61 10.71 -4.86
N ASP A 318 -14.52 11.19 -5.71
CA ASP A 318 -15.46 12.26 -5.34
C ASP A 318 -16.37 11.85 -4.19
N ARG A 319 -16.86 10.59 -4.13
CA ARG A 319 -17.64 10.07 -2.99
C ARG A 319 -16.84 10.09 -1.68
N SER A 320 -15.53 9.82 -1.73
CA SER A 320 -14.68 9.92 -0.54
C SER A 320 -14.57 11.35 -0.04
N LEU A 321 -14.44 12.32 -0.96
CA LEU A 321 -14.42 13.75 -0.60
C LEU A 321 -15.79 14.23 -0.12
N ASP A 322 -16.90 13.74 -0.70
CA ASP A 322 -18.26 14.04 -0.25
C ASP A 322 -18.48 13.58 1.20
N PHE A 323 -18.05 12.36 1.55
CA PHE A 323 -18.11 11.86 2.91
C PHE A 323 -17.38 12.79 3.89
N MET A 324 -16.15 13.18 3.56
CA MET A 324 -15.35 14.05 4.42
C MET A 324 -15.91 15.49 4.49
N ALA A 325 -16.38 16.04 3.39
CA ALA A 325 -16.98 17.37 3.34
C ALA A 325 -18.30 17.44 4.11
N SER A 326 -19.15 16.42 3.99
CA SER A 326 -20.41 16.32 4.72
C SER A 326 -20.20 16.31 6.24
N ALA A 327 -19.06 15.77 6.69
CA ALA A 327 -18.67 15.83 8.10
C ALA A 327 -17.95 17.15 8.49
N GLY A 328 -17.68 18.03 7.53
CA GLY A 328 -16.96 19.30 7.77
C GLY A 328 -15.45 19.10 8.02
N LEU A 329 -14.87 17.96 7.63
CA LEU A 329 -13.42 17.72 7.73
C LEU A 329 -12.64 18.51 6.68
N ILE A 330 -13.26 18.75 5.54
CA ILE A 330 -12.73 19.52 4.41
C ILE A 330 -13.80 20.44 3.84
N THR A 331 -13.39 21.51 3.16
CA THR A 331 -14.22 22.16 2.15
C THR A 331 -14.14 21.31 0.89
N LYS A 332 -15.27 20.97 0.25
CA LYS A 332 -15.28 20.13 -0.95
C LYS A 332 -14.50 20.80 -2.09
N PHE A 333 -13.72 20.01 -2.80
CA PHE A 333 -13.00 20.37 -4.00
C PHE A 333 -13.06 19.20 -5.01
N PRO A 334 -12.78 19.39 -6.31
CA PRO A 334 -12.74 18.31 -7.29
C PRO A 334 -11.67 17.26 -6.96
N ALA A 335 -12.01 15.97 -7.00
CA ALA A 335 -11.06 14.91 -6.64
C ALA A 335 -9.78 14.95 -7.50
N LYS A 336 -9.85 15.41 -8.75
CA LYS A 336 -8.69 15.60 -9.64
C LYS A 336 -7.61 16.53 -9.10
N GLU A 337 -7.92 17.32 -8.09
CA GLU A 337 -6.92 18.16 -7.43
C GLU A 337 -5.97 17.37 -6.53
N ILE A 338 -6.30 16.13 -6.15
CA ILE A 338 -5.47 15.27 -5.31
C ILE A 338 -5.04 13.96 -5.98
N TYR A 339 -5.29 13.77 -7.28
CA TYR A 339 -4.77 12.60 -7.99
C TYR A 339 -4.45 12.88 -9.46
N THR A 340 -3.71 11.96 -10.07
CA THR A 340 -3.50 11.85 -11.51
C THR A 340 -3.72 10.41 -11.96
N ASP A 341 -4.35 10.23 -13.12
CA ASP A 341 -4.51 8.95 -13.81
C ASP A 341 -3.55 8.79 -15.01
N ALA A 342 -2.61 9.71 -15.16
CA ALA A 342 -1.72 9.75 -16.32
C ALA A 342 -0.76 8.54 -16.42
N MET A 343 -0.55 7.80 -15.32
CA MET A 343 0.48 6.75 -15.24
C MET A 343 -0.08 5.32 -15.29
N PHE A 344 -1.38 5.10 -15.02
CA PHE A 344 -1.90 3.73 -14.84
C PHE A 344 -1.73 2.84 -16.09
N LYS A 345 -1.69 3.41 -17.29
CA LYS A 345 -1.42 2.64 -18.52
C LYS A 345 -0.03 2.03 -18.48
N ALA A 346 0.99 2.82 -18.11
CA ALA A 346 2.36 2.35 -17.97
C ALA A 346 2.51 1.25 -16.90
N PHE A 347 1.67 1.27 -15.85
CA PHE A 347 1.67 0.22 -14.83
C PHE A 347 1.26 -1.15 -15.39
N ASN A 348 0.46 -1.18 -16.45
CA ASN A 348 -0.08 -2.40 -17.04
C ASN A 348 0.65 -2.82 -18.33
N GLU A 349 1.79 -2.17 -18.67
CA GLU A 349 2.63 -2.48 -19.83
C GLU A 349 3.60 -3.62 -19.54
N PHE A 350 3.06 -4.83 -19.30
CA PHE A 350 3.83 -6.08 -19.13
C PHE A 350 3.00 -7.28 -19.58
N SER A 351 3.64 -8.44 -19.69
CA SER A 351 2.97 -9.71 -20.00
C SER A 351 2.33 -10.29 -18.74
N TYR A 352 1.01 -10.23 -18.64
CA TYR A 352 0.25 -10.87 -17.56
C TYR A 352 0.47 -12.39 -17.54
N ASP A 353 0.48 -13.02 -18.74
CA ASP A 353 0.67 -14.47 -18.89
C ASP A 353 2.03 -14.93 -18.35
N ASP A 354 3.10 -14.14 -18.53
CA ASP A 354 4.41 -14.52 -18.04
C ASP A 354 4.51 -14.41 -16.52
N VAL A 355 3.90 -13.39 -15.93
CA VAL A 355 3.77 -13.25 -14.46
C VAL A 355 2.92 -14.39 -13.89
N ILE A 356 1.81 -14.77 -14.53
CA ILE A 356 0.99 -15.93 -14.13
C ILE A 356 1.81 -17.21 -14.17
N LYS A 357 2.59 -17.44 -15.24
CA LYS A 357 3.48 -18.61 -15.34
C LYS A 357 4.57 -18.60 -14.26
N GLN A 358 5.12 -17.43 -13.91
CA GLN A 358 6.07 -17.30 -12.80
C GLN A 358 5.40 -17.72 -11.48
N ALA A 359 4.22 -17.18 -11.19
CA ALA A 359 3.46 -17.52 -9.99
C ALA A 359 3.12 -19.02 -9.89
N GLN A 360 2.77 -19.67 -11.01
CA GLN A 360 2.47 -21.10 -11.04
C GLN A 360 3.70 -22.00 -10.79
N LYS A 361 4.91 -21.49 -10.97
CA LYS A 361 6.17 -22.20 -10.69
C LYS A 361 6.67 -21.96 -9.26
N ALA A 362 6.18 -20.90 -8.62
CA ALA A 362 6.49 -20.59 -7.23
C ALA A 362 5.71 -21.54 -6.32
N GLY A 363 6.40 -22.37 -5.52
CA GLY A 363 5.79 -23.36 -4.64
C GLY A 363 6.61 -23.63 -3.40
#